data_3ad304b086c8d31abbde16f2c4bc1ede
#
_entry.id   3ad304b086c8d31abbde16f2c4bc1ede
#
_cell.length_a   1.000
_cell.length_b   1.000
_cell.length_c   1.000
_cell.angle_alpha   90.00
_cell.angle_beta   90.00
_cell.angle_gamma   90.00
#
_symmetry.space_group_name_H-M   'P 1'
#
loop_
_entity.id
_entity.type
_entity.pdbx_description
1 polymer ?
#
loop_
_entity_poly.entity_id
_entity_poly.type
_entity_poly.pdbx_seq_one_letter_code
_entity_poly.pdbx_strand_id
1 'polypeptide(L)'
;YSGLKYNKLSLEIEQKILSDRENGVQNPYRCADSAVLRRNENADRASIWRPAFVRDIEKIIHLPYYNRYADKTQVFSFYNNDDITRRALHVQLVSRIARNIGSVLGLNLDLIEAISLGHDIGHTPFGHAGERFLNELLHAETGRYFNHNVQSVRVLDNLFERNISLQTLDGVLCHNGEFEQQEYRPAYGKTFAEFDKSMLDCCEKGGD
;
A
#
# COMPACT_ATOMS: atom_id res chain seq x y z
N TYR A 1 16.13 20.33 -14.74
CA TYR A 1 14.67 20.17 -14.99
C TYR A 1 14.15 21.04 -16.15
N SER A 2 15.01 21.61 -16.96
CA SER A 2 14.65 22.55 -18.04
C SER A 2 14.12 21.89 -19.34
N GLY A 3 13.78 20.62 -19.35
CA GLY A 3 13.30 19.91 -20.55
C GLY A 3 11.91 19.27 -20.47
N LEU A 4 11.27 19.25 -19.29
CA LEU A 4 9.95 18.66 -19.14
C LEU A 4 8.87 19.70 -19.48
N LYS A 5 8.22 19.55 -20.61
CA LYS A 5 7.00 20.30 -20.94
C LYS A 5 5.85 19.71 -20.12
N TYR A 6 5.49 20.34 -19.02
CA TYR A 6 4.23 20.03 -18.34
C TYR A 6 3.06 20.60 -19.17
N ASN A 7 2.13 19.75 -19.56
CA ASN A 7 0.88 20.21 -20.13
C ASN A 7 0.10 20.93 -19.03
N LYS A 8 -0.30 22.17 -19.28
CA LYS A 8 -1.22 22.88 -18.39
C LYS A 8 -2.58 22.19 -18.44
N LEU A 9 -3.25 22.14 -17.29
CA LEU A 9 -4.65 21.73 -17.25
C LEU A 9 -5.50 22.68 -18.09
N SER A 10 -6.56 22.19 -18.72
CA SER A 10 -7.54 23.06 -19.33
C SER A 10 -8.27 23.88 -18.26
N LEU A 11 -8.73 25.07 -18.61
CA LEU A 11 -9.49 25.92 -17.67
C LEU A 11 -10.74 25.22 -17.14
N GLU A 12 -11.38 24.41 -17.95
CA GLU A 12 -12.54 23.59 -17.56
C GLU A 12 -12.17 22.59 -16.45
N ILE A 13 -11.05 21.88 -16.60
CA ILE A 13 -10.57 20.92 -15.60
C ILE A 13 -10.15 21.66 -14.33
N GLU A 14 -9.46 22.80 -14.44
CA GLU A 14 -9.08 23.61 -13.27
C GLU A 14 -10.30 24.07 -12.49
N GLN A 15 -11.32 24.60 -13.17
CA GLN A 15 -12.57 25.04 -12.54
C GLN A 15 -13.31 23.89 -11.88
N LYS A 16 -13.35 22.72 -12.54
CA LYS A 16 -13.95 21.53 -11.97
C LYS A 16 -13.24 21.09 -10.68
N ILE A 17 -11.92 21.03 -10.67
CA ILE A 17 -11.13 20.68 -9.47
C ILE A 17 -11.40 21.66 -8.33
N LEU A 18 -11.47 22.96 -8.61
CA LEU A 18 -11.76 23.98 -7.61
C LEU A 18 -13.17 23.80 -7.02
N SER A 19 -14.16 23.63 -7.88
CA SER A 19 -15.56 23.36 -7.48
C SER A 19 -15.67 22.08 -6.65
N ASP A 20 -15.00 20.99 -7.07
CA ASP A 20 -15.01 19.71 -6.38
C ASP A 20 -14.35 19.80 -4.98
N ARG A 21 -13.33 20.65 -4.81
CA ARG A 21 -12.71 20.89 -3.50
C ARG A 21 -13.63 21.65 -2.54
N GLU A 22 -14.43 22.58 -3.04
CA GLU A 22 -15.37 23.35 -2.23
C GLU A 22 -16.63 22.55 -1.87
N ASN A 23 -17.17 21.79 -2.81
CA ASN A 23 -18.46 21.13 -2.70
C ASN A 23 -18.38 19.63 -2.35
N GLY A 24 -17.17 19.06 -2.34
CA GLY A 24 -16.93 17.63 -2.24
C GLY A 24 -17.17 16.87 -3.55
N VAL A 25 -16.36 15.85 -3.78
CA VAL A 25 -16.44 14.99 -4.97
C VAL A 25 -17.29 13.77 -4.68
N GLN A 26 -18.29 13.52 -5.50
CA GLN A 26 -19.03 12.25 -5.48
C GLN A 26 -18.35 11.28 -6.46
N ASN A 27 -17.66 10.28 -5.89
CA ASN A 27 -17.00 9.26 -6.69
C ASN A 27 -17.64 7.89 -6.39
N PRO A 28 -18.22 7.19 -7.40
CA PRO A 28 -18.86 5.90 -7.20
C PRO A 28 -17.88 4.80 -6.76
N TYR A 29 -16.58 4.99 -7.00
CA TYR A 29 -15.53 4.04 -6.60
C TYR A 29 -14.94 4.35 -5.21
N ARG A 30 -15.45 5.38 -4.52
CA ARG A 30 -15.03 5.67 -3.16
C ARG A 30 -15.44 4.54 -2.23
N CYS A 31 -14.47 3.88 -1.59
CA CYS A 31 -14.74 2.93 -0.54
C CYS A 31 -15.25 3.66 0.72
N ALA A 32 -16.46 3.37 1.14
CA ALA A 32 -17.01 3.93 2.37
C ALA A 32 -16.44 3.23 3.61
N ASP A 33 -16.31 3.93 4.73
CA ASP A 33 -15.88 3.33 6.00
C ASP A 33 -16.83 2.23 6.49
N SER A 34 -18.13 2.32 6.14
CA SER A 34 -19.13 1.29 6.44
C SER A 34 -18.95 0.00 5.65
N ALA A 35 -18.20 0.03 4.55
CA ALA A 35 -17.93 -1.14 3.71
C ALA A 35 -16.68 -1.91 4.14
N VAL A 36 -16.08 -1.57 5.28
CA VAL A 36 -14.90 -2.23 5.81
C VAL A 36 -15.17 -3.71 6.09
N LEU A 37 -14.26 -4.57 5.63
CA LEU A 37 -14.28 -6.00 5.91
C LEU A 37 -13.07 -6.36 6.78
N ARG A 38 -13.30 -7.13 7.85
CA ARG A 38 -12.27 -7.59 8.78
C ARG A 38 -12.40 -9.10 9.03
N ARG A 39 -11.27 -9.78 9.28
CA ARG A 39 -11.33 -11.22 9.65
C ARG A 39 -12.13 -11.43 10.94
N ASN A 40 -11.99 -10.55 11.91
CA ASN A 40 -12.82 -10.52 13.11
C ASN A 40 -13.73 -9.29 13.08
N GLU A 41 -14.97 -9.46 12.67
CA GLU A 41 -15.96 -8.40 12.56
C GLU A 41 -16.38 -7.81 13.91
N ASN A 42 -16.22 -8.57 14.99
CA ASN A 42 -16.60 -8.14 16.34
C ASN A 42 -15.53 -7.30 17.04
N ALA A 43 -14.30 -7.32 16.52
CA ALA A 43 -13.22 -6.48 17.03
C ALA A 43 -13.11 -5.20 16.21
N ASP A 44 -12.49 -4.18 16.82
CA ASP A 44 -12.12 -2.93 16.13
C ASP A 44 -13.30 -2.13 15.54
N ARG A 45 -14.39 -2.05 16.27
CA ARG A 45 -15.52 -1.22 15.85
C ARG A 45 -15.08 0.22 15.64
N ALA A 46 -15.38 0.75 14.47
CA ALA A 46 -15.17 2.14 14.14
C ALA A 46 -16.00 3.06 15.04
N SER A 47 -15.51 4.25 15.29
CA SER A 47 -16.24 5.32 15.98
C SER A 47 -16.18 6.60 15.16
N ILE A 48 -16.96 7.60 15.54
CA ILE A 48 -16.98 8.89 14.85
C ILE A 48 -15.59 9.56 14.86
N TRP A 49 -14.82 9.36 15.92
CA TRP A 49 -13.47 9.93 16.09
C TRP A 49 -12.37 9.08 15.49
N ARG A 50 -12.62 7.81 15.27
CA ARG A 50 -11.69 6.82 14.74
C ARG A 50 -12.42 5.96 13.70
N PRO A 51 -12.60 6.48 12.47
CA PRO A 51 -13.18 5.74 11.37
C PRO A 51 -12.40 4.45 11.05
N ALA A 52 -12.98 3.59 10.24
CA ALA A 52 -12.47 2.24 10.02
C ALA A 52 -11.01 2.21 9.53
N PHE A 53 -10.68 3.03 8.53
CA PHE A 53 -9.34 3.03 7.94
C PHE A 53 -8.32 3.85 8.74
N VAL A 54 -8.76 4.85 9.53
CA VAL A 54 -7.91 5.52 10.53
C VAL A 54 -7.38 4.50 11.54
N ARG A 55 -8.20 3.53 11.94
CA ARG A 55 -7.75 2.44 12.82
C ARG A 55 -6.68 1.57 12.17
N ASP A 56 -6.75 1.35 10.87
CA ASP A 56 -5.70 0.62 10.15
C ASP A 56 -4.39 1.41 10.11
N ILE A 57 -4.44 2.72 9.87
CA ILE A 57 -3.28 3.61 9.95
C ILE A 57 -2.61 3.49 11.31
N GLU A 58 -3.38 3.65 12.39
CA GLU A 58 -2.88 3.57 13.76
C GLU A 58 -2.20 2.21 14.05
N LYS A 59 -2.82 1.10 13.62
CA LYS A 59 -2.27 -0.23 13.80
C LYS A 59 -0.96 -0.40 13.04
N ILE A 60 -0.87 0.08 11.80
CA ILE A 60 0.32 -0.01 10.97
C ILE A 60 1.47 0.79 11.59
N ILE A 61 1.24 2.04 11.99
CA ILE A 61 2.25 2.90 12.60
C ILE A 61 2.80 2.31 13.91
N HIS A 62 1.94 1.64 14.68
CA HIS A 62 2.35 1.01 15.95
C HIS A 62 2.98 -0.38 15.80
N LEU A 63 3.17 -0.89 14.58
CA LEU A 63 3.89 -2.13 14.38
C LEU A 63 5.40 -1.93 14.62
N PRO A 64 6.08 -2.87 15.31
CA PRO A 64 7.54 -2.82 15.45
C PRO A 64 8.27 -2.77 14.12
N TYR A 65 7.71 -3.39 13.08
CA TYR A 65 8.26 -3.39 11.73
C TYR A 65 8.19 -2.01 11.05
N TYR A 66 7.24 -1.17 11.45
CA TYR A 66 7.17 0.21 10.94
C TYR A 66 8.43 1.02 11.32
N ASN A 67 8.89 0.88 12.55
CA ASN A 67 10.12 1.53 12.99
C ASN A 67 11.35 1.10 12.19
N ARG A 68 11.37 -0.15 11.69
CA ARG A 68 12.48 -0.66 10.86
C ARG A 68 12.58 -0.01 9.49
N TYR A 69 11.59 0.75 9.05
CA TYR A 69 11.72 1.57 7.85
C TYR A 69 12.89 2.57 7.95
N ALA A 70 13.21 3.06 9.14
CA ALA A 70 14.33 3.95 9.37
C ALA A 70 15.69 3.29 9.05
N ASP A 71 15.80 1.97 9.22
CA ASP A 71 17.04 1.21 9.00
C ASP A 71 17.15 0.64 7.58
N LYS A 72 16.04 0.62 6.83
CA LYS A 72 16.02 0.12 5.45
C LYS A 72 16.44 1.22 4.48
N THR A 73 17.37 0.88 3.59
CA THR A 73 17.77 1.76 2.50
C THR A 73 16.69 1.84 1.43
N GLN A 74 16.58 2.99 0.75
CA GLN A 74 15.71 3.12 -0.40
C GLN A 74 16.39 2.60 -1.67
N VAL A 75 17.59 3.11 -1.98
CA VAL A 75 18.36 2.77 -3.17
C VAL A 75 19.82 2.46 -2.81
N PHE A 76 20.47 3.35 -2.04
CA PHE A 76 21.89 3.25 -1.73
C PHE A 76 22.13 2.60 -0.38
N SER A 77 22.89 1.50 -0.38
CA SER A 77 23.31 0.77 0.82
C SER A 77 24.74 1.12 1.17
N PHE A 78 25.07 1.10 2.48
CA PHE A 78 26.45 1.30 3.00
C PHE A 78 27.07 2.69 2.80
N TYR A 79 26.29 3.71 2.47
CA TYR A 79 26.77 5.09 2.42
C TYR A 79 26.64 5.75 3.80
N ASN A 80 27.73 6.31 4.30
CA ASN A 80 27.75 7.15 5.51
C ASN A 80 27.41 8.61 5.12
N ASN A 81 26.16 8.84 4.79
CA ASN A 81 25.64 10.16 4.47
C ASN A 81 24.22 10.30 5.00
N ASP A 82 24.01 11.25 5.89
CA ASP A 82 22.71 11.50 6.53
C ASP A 82 21.66 12.09 5.59
N ASP A 83 22.09 12.65 4.45
CA ASP A 83 21.18 13.19 3.42
C ASP A 83 20.54 12.09 2.55
N ILE A 84 20.97 10.83 2.68
CA ILE A 84 20.38 9.73 1.92
C ILE A 84 19.01 9.36 2.48
N THR A 85 18.00 9.43 1.61
CA THR A 85 16.62 9.11 1.96
C THR A 85 16.49 7.65 2.38
N ARG A 86 15.92 7.45 3.56
CA ARG A 86 15.54 6.14 4.08
C ARG A 86 14.10 5.78 3.70
N ARG A 87 13.76 4.51 3.78
CA ARG A 87 12.43 4.02 3.42
C ARG A 87 11.30 4.64 4.27
N ALA A 88 11.59 5.03 5.50
CA ALA A 88 10.64 5.76 6.35
C ALA A 88 10.13 7.06 5.70
N LEU A 89 11.02 7.85 5.09
CA LEU A 89 10.61 9.06 4.39
C LEU A 89 9.89 8.75 3.08
N HIS A 90 10.33 7.70 2.37
CA HIS A 90 9.68 7.26 1.13
C HIS A 90 8.18 6.99 1.32
N VAL A 91 7.81 6.17 2.30
CA VAL A 91 6.40 5.82 2.53
C VAL A 91 5.55 7.04 2.88
N GLN A 92 6.13 8.04 3.58
CA GLN A 92 5.46 9.30 3.87
C GLN A 92 5.24 10.14 2.60
N LEU A 93 6.23 10.22 1.72
CA LEU A 93 6.12 10.94 0.44
C LEU A 93 5.10 10.28 -0.48
N VAL A 94 5.12 8.95 -0.58
CA VAL A 94 4.11 8.17 -1.34
C VAL A 94 2.71 8.48 -0.80
N SER A 95 2.53 8.41 0.51
CA SER A 95 1.25 8.72 1.15
C SER A 95 0.78 10.14 0.80
N ARG A 96 1.68 11.11 0.87
CA ARG A 96 1.33 12.52 0.59
C ARG A 96 0.88 12.73 -0.84
N ILE A 97 1.59 12.15 -1.80
CA ILE A 97 1.25 12.26 -3.23
C ILE A 97 -0.05 11.52 -3.52
N ALA A 98 -0.20 10.30 -3.03
CA ALA A 98 -1.40 9.49 -3.24
C ALA A 98 -2.65 10.16 -2.64
N ARG A 99 -2.56 10.75 -1.44
CA ARG A 99 -3.65 11.51 -0.83
C ARG A 99 -4.02 12.76 -1.64
N ASN A 100 -3.05 13.46 -2.23
CA ASN A 100 -3.35 14.59 -3.10
C ASN A 100 -4.15 14.18 -4.34
N ILE A 101 -3.74 13.09 -4.99
CA ILE A 101 -4.46 12.52 -6.13
C ILE A 101 -5.86 12.04 -5.69
N GLY A 102 -5.93 11.29 -4.60
CA GLY A 102 -7.18 10.78 -4.06
C GLY A 102 -8.17 11.86 -3.67
N SER A 103 -7.67 13.00 -3.16
CA SER A 103 -8.50 14.17 -2.84
C SER A 103 -9.17 14.76 -4.08
N VAL A 104 -8.42 14.89 -5.18
CA VAL A 104 -8.95 15.36 -6.46
C VAL A 104 -9.99 14.41 -7.03
N LEU A 105 -9.78 13.11 -6.85
CA LEU A 105 -10.66 12.06 -7.34
C LEU A 105 -11.83 11.75 -6.38
N GLY A 106 -11.89 12.33 -5.20
CA GLY A 106 -12.94 12.09 -4.21
C GLY A 106 -12.88 10.69 -3.57
N LEU A 107 -11.71 10.08 -3.50
CA LEU A 107 -11.50 8.77 -2.91
C LEU A 107 -11.38 8.82 -1.38
N ASN A 108 -11.39 7.67 -0.72
CA ASN A 108 -11.19 7.59 0.73
C ASN A 108 -9.72 7.81 1.08
N LEU A 109 -9.41 8.96 1.66
CA LEU A 109 -8.03 9.37 1.94
C LEU A 109 -7.39 8.56 3.06
N ASP A 110 -8.16 8.08 4.01
CA ASP A 110 -7.65 7.28 5.12
C ASP A 110 -7.28 5.87 4.65
N LEU A 111 -8.06 5.30 3.74
CA LEU A 111 -7.70 4.04 3.08
C LEU A 111 -6.42 4.17 2.25
N ILE A 112 -6.30 5.25 1.47
CA ILE A 112 -5.10 5.55 0.69
C ILE A 112 -3.87 5.67 1.59
N GLU A 113 -4.00 6.36 2.73
CA GLU A 113 -2.92 6.51 3.70
C GLU A 113 -2.52 5.16 4.31
N ALA A 114 -3.50 4.36 4.75
CA ALA A 114 -3.24 3.03 5.31
C ALA A 114 -2.47 2.14 4.33
N ILE A 115 -2.90 2.09 3.05
CA ILE A 115 -2.20 1.35 1.99
C ILE A 115 -0.78 1.88 1.82
N SER A 116 -0.62 3.20 1.68
CA SER A 116 0.68 3.84 1.45
C SER A 116 1.67 3.62 2.58
N LEU A 117 1.23 3.60 3.84
CA LEU A 117 2.11 3.35 4.98
C LEU A 117 2.49 1.88 5.13
N GLY A 118 1.63 0.98 4.68
CA GLY A 118 1.82 -0.47 4.81
C GLY A 118 2.49 -1.15 3.62
N HIS A 119 2.52 -0.52 2.42
CA HIS A 119 2.88 -1.21 1.18
C HIS A 119 4.25 -1.88 1.20
N ASP A 120 5.25 -1.21 1.76
CA ASP A 120 6.65 -1.62 1.76
C ASP A 120 7.11 -2.30 3.08
N ILE A 121 6.20 -2.57 4.04
CA ILE A 121 6.58 -3.06 5.38
C ILE A 121 7.31 -4.40 5.33
N GLY A 122 7.01 -5.23 4.33
CA GLY A 122 7.66 -6.51 4.05
C GLY A 122 8.91 -6.44 3.19
N HIS A 123 9.31 -5.26 2.74
CA HIS A 123 10.48 -5.11 1.87
C HIS A 123 11.77 -5.52 2.56
N THR A 124 12.71 -6.08 1.79
CA THR A 124 13.99 -6.57 2.28
C THR A 124 14.97 -5.45 2.65
N PRO A 125 15.99 -5.70 3.51
CA PRO A 125 16.94 -4.67 3.93
C PRO A 125 17.70 -4.02 2.78
N PHE A 126 18.13 -4.71 1.77
CA PHE A 126 18.97 -4.20 0.67
C PHE A 126 18.17 -3.92 -0.60
N GLY A 127 16.91 -3.52 -0.47
CA GLY A 127 16.04 -3.21 -1.59
C GLY A 127 15.88 -4.40 -2.55
N HIS A 128 15.76 -4.14 -3.85
CA HIS A 128 15.56 -5.19 -4.86
C HIS A 128 16.71 -6.22 -4.94
N ALA A 129 17.93 -5.86 -4.55
CA ALA A 129 19.03 -6.85 -4.50
C ALA A 129 18.77 -7.90 -3.43
N GLY A 130 18.34 -7.49 -2.23
CA GLY A 130 17.96 -8.40 -1.16
C GLY A 130 16.74 -9.26 -1.52
N GLU A 131 15.77 -8.67 -2.21
CA GLU A 131 14.58 -9.36 -2.69
C GLU A 131 14.96 -10.48 -3.68
N ARG A 132 15.80 -10.17 -4.67
CA ARG A 132 16.28 -11.17 -5.64
C ARG A 132 16.99 -12.33 -4.96
N PHE A 133 17.91 -12.07 -4.01
CA PHE A 133 18.60 -13.14 -3.29
C PHE A 133 17.65 -14.01 -2.46
N LEU A 134 16.68 -13.40 -1.78
CA LEU A 134 15.67 -14.17 -1.06
C LEU A 134 14.75 -14.95 -1.99
N ASN A 135 14.43 -14.40 -3.15
CA ASN A 135 13.64 -15.07 -4.16
C ASN A 135 14.37 -16.32 -4.70
N GLU A 136 15.66 -16.19 -5.08
CA GLU A 136 16.49 -17.31 -5.52
C GLU A 136 16.57 -18.42 -4.47
N LEU A 137 16.81 -18.06 -3.21
CA LEU A 137 16.91 -19.01 -2.10
C LEU A 137 15.57 -19.70 -1.84
N LEU A 138 14.49 -18.96 -1.74
CA LEU A 138 13.16 -19.51 -1.48
C LEU A 138 12.71 -20.42 -2.62
N HIS A 139 12.96 -20.02 -3.86
CA HIS A 139 12.61 -20.82 -5.02
C HIS A 139 13.38 -22.13 -5.06
N ALA A 140 14.69 -22.11 -4.78
CA ALA A 140 15.51 -23.30 -4.74
C ALA A 140 15.04 -24.32 -3.66
N GLU A 141 14.60 -23.83 -2.50
CA GLU A 141 14.19 -24.68 -1.38
C GLU A 141 12.74 -25.16 -1.44
N THR A 142 11.83 -24.33 -2.00
CA THR A 142 10.39 -24.56 -1.90
C THR A 142 9.64 -24.57 -3.22
N GLY A 143 10.27 -24.13 -4.30
CA GLY A 143 9.61 -23.88 -5.60
C GLY A 143 8.70 -22.63 -5.61
N ARG A 144 8.67 -21.85 -4.51
CA ARG A 144 7.86 -20.64 -4.38
C ARG A 144 8.71 -19.38 -4.58
N TYR A 145 8.04 -18.29 -4.90
CA TYR A 145 8.68 -17.01 -5.14
C TYR A 145 8.51 -16.04 -3.98
N PHE A 146 9.53 -15.24 -3.72
CA PHE A 146 9.48 -14.16 -2.74
C PHE A 146 9.07 -12.87 -3.43
N ASN A 147 7.98 -12.26 -2.94
CA ASN A 147 7.50 -10.94 -3.37
C ASN A 147 7.32 -10.06 -2.14
N HIS A 148 7.85 -8.84 -2.15
CA HIS A 148 7.78 -7.94 -0.98
C HIS A 148 6.35 -7.48 -0.66
N ASN A 149 5.47 -7.35 -1.65
CA ASN A 149 4.05 -7.05 -1.45
C ASN A 149 3.31 -8.17 -0.70
N VAL A 150 3.54 -9.43 -1.09
CA VAL A 150 3.02 -10.61 -0.38
C VAL A 150 3.56 -10.66 1.04
N GLN A 151 4.86 -10.39 1.21
CA GLN A 151 5.48 -10.34 2.54
C GLN A 151 4.94 -9.18 3.37
N SER A 152 4.61 -8.03 2.76
CA SER A 152 3.95 -6.91 3.44
C SER A 152 2.58 -7.32 3.99
N VAL A 153 1.76 -7.98 3.18
CA VAL A 153 0.47 -8.53 3.63
C VAL A 153 0.69 -9.54 4.76
N ARG A 154 1.65 -10.46 4.62
CA ARG A 154 1.95 -11.46 5.65
C ARG A 154 2.33 -10.81 6.98
N VAL A 155 3.09 -9.73 6.97
CA VAL A 155 3.45 -8.97 8.18
C VAL A 155 2.21 -8.34 8.80
N LEU A 156 1.34 -7.73 7.99
CA LEU A 156 0.17 -7.00 8.46
C LEU A 156 -0.96 -7.91 8.97
N ASP A 157 -1.16 -9.05 8.33
CA ASP A 157 -2.30 -9.94 8.57
C ASP A 157 -1.96 -11.12 9.49
N ASN A 158 -0.87 -11.87 9.17
CA ASN A 158 -0.56 -13.12 9.84
C ASN A 158 0.42 -12.98 11.00
N LEU A 159 1.48 -12.17 10.83
CA LEU A 159 2.56 -12.13 11.82
C LEU A 159 2.17 -11.40 13.11
N PHE A 160 1.35 -10.37 13.01
CA PHE A 160 0.94 -9.55 14.14
C PHE A 160 -0.56 -9.61 14.44
N GLU A 161 -1.34 -10.30 13.65
CA GLU A 161 -2.79 -10.50 13.82
C GLU A 161 -3.55 -9.23 14.22
N ARG A 162 -3.22 -8.09 13.58
CA ARG A 162 -3.78 -6.77 13.95
C ARG A 162 -5.18 -6.53 13.42
N ASN A 163 -5.79 -7.53 12.77
CA ASN A 163 -7.13 -7.40 12.18
C ASN A 163 -7.25 -6.18 11.24
N ILE A 164 -6.27 -6.06 10.33
CA ILE A 164 -6.27 -5.03 9.28
C ILE A 164 -7.42 -5.31 8.31
N SER A 165 -8.01 -4.28 7.74
CA SER A 165 -9.11 -4.44 6.79
C SER A 165 -8.67 -5.09 5.49
N LEU A 166 -9.58 -5.86 4.87
CA LEU A 166 -9.36 -6.49 3.58
C LEU A 166 -8.98 -5.47 2.51
N GLN A 167 -9.62 -4.31 2.50
CA GLN A 167 -9.35 -3.24 1.54
C GLN A 167 -7.92 -2.70 1.65
N THR A 168 -7.42 -2.54 2.87
CA THR A 168 -6.02 -2.15 3.10
C THR A 168 -5.06 -3.23 2.66
N LEU A 169 -5.33 -4.50 3.02
CA LEU A 169 -4.49 -5.64 2.63
C LEU A 169 -4.46 -5.83 1.11
N ASP A 170 -5.62 -5.73 0.45
CA ASP A 170 -5.74 -5.85 -1.00
C ASP A 170 -4.98 -4.73 -1.73
N GLY A 171 -5.10 -3.49 -1.24
CA GLY A 171 -4.32 -2.37 -1.77
C GLY A 171 -2.81 -2.54 -1.58
N VAL A 172 -2.37 -3.09 -0.44
CA VAL A 172 -0.97 -3.43 -0.20
C VAL A 172 -0.50 -4.55 -1.13
N LEU A 173 -1.32 -5.56 -1.39
CA LEU A 173 -0.95 -6.64 -2.31
C LEU A 173 -0.78 -6.15 -3.75
N CYS A 174 -1.60 -5.19 -4.18
CA CYS A 174 -1.66 -4.70 -5.56
C CYS A 174 -0.61 -3.62 -5.91
N HIS A 175 0.23 -3.16 -4.98
CA HIS A 175 1.03 -1.96 -5.20
C HIS A 175 2.22 -2.15 -6.17
N ASN A 176 2.64 -3.37 -6.48
CA ASN A 176 3.77 -3.65 -7.37
C ASN A 176 3.52 -3.27 -8.84
N GLY A 177 2.35 -2.70 -9.12
CA GLY A 177 2.04 -2.17 -10.42
C GLY A 177 1.66 -3.21 -11.46
N GLU A 178 1.25 -2.69 -12.62
CA GLU A 178 0.68 -3.48 -13.70
C GLU A 178 1.72 -4.33 -14.47
N PHE A 179 3.01 -4.01 -14.34
CA PHE A 179 4.07 -4.68 -15.09
C PHE A 179 4.47 -6.02 -14.51
N GLU A 180 4.46 -6.13 -13.18
CA GLU A 180 4.92 -7.35 -12.50
C GLU A 180 3.77 -8.30 -12.15
N GLN A 181 2.54 -7.80 -12.10
CA GLN A 181 1.36 -8.59 -11.73
C GLN A 181 0.20 -8.42 -12.69
N GLN A 182 0.41 -8.71 -13.95
CA GLN A 182 -0.65 -8.65 -14.98
C GLN A 182 -1.86 -9.52 -14.65
N GLU A 183 -1.71 -10.50 -13.78
CA GLU A 183 -2.76 -11.47 -13.43
C GLU A 183 -3.54 -11.10 -12.16
N TYR A 184 -2.99 -10.23 -11.29
CA TYR A 184 -3.70 -9.78 -10.12
C TYR A 184 -4.47 -8.49 -10.40
N ARG A 185 -5.78 -8.61 -10.45
CA ARG A 185 -6.68 -7.45 -10.58
C ARG A 185 -7.54 -7.34 -9.35
N PRO A 186 -7.64 -6.16 -8.73
CA PRO A 186 -8.59 -5.92 -7.64
C PRO A 186 -10.00 -6.25 -8.13
N ALA A 187 -10.72 -7.09 -7.41
CA ALA A 187 -12.11 -7.40 -7.70
C ALA A 187 -13.01 -6.66 -6.72
N TYR A 188 -14.08 -6.06 -7.25
CA TYR A 188 -15.10 -5.46 -6.41
C TYR A 188 -15.85 -6.57 -5.63
N GLY A 189 -16.02 -6.34 -4.31
CA GLY A 189 -16.72 -7.30 -3.46
C GLY A 189 -15.92 -8.56 -3.09
N LYS A 190 -14.59 -8.54 -3.23
CA LYS A 190 -13.71 -9.65 -2.85
C LYS A 190 -13.92 -10.06 -1.38
N THR A 191 -13.93 -11.35 -1.14
CA THR A 191 -13.93 -11.97 0.19
C THR A 191 -12.51 -12.29 0.68
N PHE A 192 -12.32 -12.55 1.97
CA PHE A 192 -11.03 -13.01 2.49
C PHE A 192 -10.58 -14.34 1.89
N ALA A 193 -11.50 -15.26 1.58
CA ALA A 193 -11.16 -16.53 0.95
C ALA A 193 -10.57 -16.34 -0.46
N GLU A 194 -11.14 -15.43 -1.24
CA GLU A 194 -10.61 -15.08 -2.57
C GLU A 194 -9.28 -14.32 -2.47
N PHE A 195 -9.15 -13.45 -1.48
CA PHE A 195 -7.90 -12.74 -1.19
C PHE A 195 -6.76 -13.71 -0.81
N ASP A 196 -7.01 -14.64 0.11
CA ASP A 196 -6.03 -15.64 0.55
C ASP A 196 -5.59 -16.51 -0.63
N LYS A 197 -6.50 -16.88 -1.53
CA LYS A 197 -6.17 -17.59 -2.77
C LYS A 197 -5.29 -16.73 -3.69
N SER A 198 -5.62 -15.46 -3.87
CA SER A 198 -4.80 -14.53 -4.68
C SER A 198 -3.38 -14.40 -4.13
N MET A 199 -3.21 -14.35 -2.81
CA MET A 199 -1.89 -14.35 -2.16
C MET A 199 -1.08 -15.61 -2.47
N LEU A 200 -1.71 -16.79 -2.42
CA LEU A 200 -1.05 -18.04 -2.77
C LEU A 200 -0.63 -18.06 -4.25
N ASP A 201 -1.52 -17.65 -5.13
CA ASP A 201 -1.24 -17.56 -6.57
C ASP A 201 -0.02 -16.66 -6.86
N CYS A 202 0.12 -15.52 -6.16
CA CYS A 202 1.30 -14.65 -6.27
C CYS A 202 2.61 -15.33 -5.82
N CYS A 203 2.57 -16.22 -4.83
CA CYS A 203 3.73 -16.98 -4.37
C CYS A 203 4.14 -18.08 -5.35
N GLU A 204 3.20 -18.60 -6.15
CA GLU A 204 3.43 -19.73 -7.06
C GLU A 204 3.90 -19.27 -8.45
N LYS A 205 3.52 -18.08 -8.88
CA LYS A 205 3.73 -17.62 -10.26
C LYS A 205 4.99 -16.79 -10.48
N GLY A 206 5.61 -16.27 -9.44
CA GLY A 206 6.80 -15.42 -9.51
C GLY A 206 6.58 -14.17 -10.36
N GLY A 207 6.82 -12.99 -9.82
CA GLY A 207 7.05 -11.81 -10.66
C GLY A 207 8.47 -11.88 -11.22
N ASP A 208 8.63 -11.80 -12.52
CA ASP A 208 9.94 -11.62 -13.17
C ASP A 208 10.47 -10.20 -12.92
#